data_2ba1544d32c1eeb3fc9577fdad2dd97c
#
_entry.id   2ba1544d32c1eeb3fc9577fdad2dd97c
#
_cell.length_a   1.000
_cell.length_b   1.000
_cell.length_c   1.000
_cell.angle_alpha   90.00
_cell.angle_beta   90.00
_cell.angle_gamma   90.00
#
_symmetry.space_group_name_H-M   'P 1'
#
loop_
_entity.id
_entity.type
_entity.pdbx_description
1 polymer ?
#
loop_
_entity_poly.entity_id
_entity_poly.type
_entity_poly.pdbx_seq_one_letter_code
_entity_poly.pdbx_strand_id
1 'polypeptide(L)'
;MLGKLDTWLTEHPKRKDLHGWRRFIVEFWFFGLKEARACLFAGLFFIAMFLVPKTGWLGISRYDLLLIFAVSIQAAMLYFKLETWDEVKSITLFHLVGFALEWFKTSGDIQSWSYPDEAYTKIGGVPLFAGFMYAAVGSYIIQAWRLFDLKIKSHPPYWLGTLCALAIYINFFTHHYIGDYRWYLVAFALGLYARTTVLYTPYDTTRKMPLLLAFVLIGFFIWLAENLGTLFGVWRYPNQIGAWASVHISKWSSWALLVMMTFTIVANLKHIKHTISVSKD
;
A
#
# COMPACT_ATOMS: atom_id res chain seq x y z
N MET A 1 -17.68 2.00 -15.66
CA MET A 1 -18.32 0.78 -15.14
C MET A 1 -17.23 -0.11 -14.58
N LEU A 2 -17.37 -0.58 -13.35
CA LEU A 2 -16.43 -1.51 -12.71
C LEU A 2 -16.58 -2.92 -13.30
N GLY A 3 -15.56 -3.76 -13.11
CA GLY A 3 -15.58 -5.13 -13.61
C GLY A 3 -16.67 -5.98 -12.94
N LYS A 4 -17.15 -7.01 -13.64
CA LYS A 4 -18.19 -7.93 -13.13
C LYS A 4 -17.86 -8.53 -11.77
N LEU A 5 -16.57 -8.75 -11.47
CA LEU A 5 -16.10 -9.29 -10.19
C LEU A 5 -16.38 -8.31 -9.04
N ASP A 6 -16.06 -7.03 -9.22
CA ASP A 6 -16.28 -6.00 -8.19
C ASP A 6 -17.78 -5.81 -7.93
N THR A 7 -18.61 -5.80 -8.98
CA THR A 7 -20.06 -5.76 -8.85
C THR A 7 -20.58 -6.97 -8.06
N TRP A 8 -20.10 -8.18 -8.38
CA TRP A 8 -20.48 -9.37 -7.65
C TRP A 8 -20.07 -9.31 -6.17
N LEU A 9 -18.86 -8.83 -5.86
CA LEU A 9 -18.38 -8.71 -4.47
C LEU A 9 -19.16 -7.67 -3.65
N THR A 10 -19.74 -6.64 -4.29
CA THR A 10 -20.40 -5.53 -3.60
C THR A 10 -21.93 -5.62 -3.62
N GLU A 11 -22.51 -6.19 -4.67
CA GLU A 11 -23.95 -6.17 -4.97
C GLU A 11 -24.62 -7.56 -4.96
N HIS A 12 -23.90 -8.61 -4.51
CA HIS A 12 -24.46 -9.96 -4.48
C HIS A 12 -25.72 -10.04 -3.60
N PRO A 13 -26.67 -10.96 -3.91
CA PRO A 13 -27.90 -11.13 -3.14
C PRO A 13 -27.59 -11.50 -1.68
N LYS A 14 -28.04 -10.68 -0.76
CA LYS A 14 -27.85 -10.92 0.68
C LYS A 14 -28.78 -12.01 1.16
N ARG A 15 -28.25 -13.06 1.77
CA ARG A 15 -29.04 -14.14 2.38
C ARG A 15 -29.53 -13.70 3.76
N LYS A 16 -30.85 -13.51 3.90
CA LYS A 16 -31.49 -13.11 5.14
C LYS A 16 -31.58 -14.25 6.19
N ASP A 17 -31.39 -15.48 5.77
CA ASP A 17 -31.51 -16.72 6.57
C ASP A 17 -30.22 -17.10 7.32
N LEU A 18 -29.15 -16.31 7.20
CA LEU A 18 -27.87 -16.59 7.84
C LEU A 18 -27.85 -16.07 9.29
N HIS A 19 -27.67 -16.99 10.25
CA HIS A 19 -27.55 -16.68 11.68
C HIS A 19 -26.34 -17.35 12.33
N GLY A 20 -25.87 -16.80 13.44
CA GLY A 20 -24.80 -17.39 14.27
C GLY A 20 -23.51 -17.67 13.51
N TRP A 21 -22.95 -18.88 13.71
CA TRP A 21 -21.67 -19.30 13.14
C TRP A 21 -21.64 -19.32 11.60
N ARG A 22 -22.74 -19.69 10.95
CA ARG A 22 -22.84 -19.70 9.48
C ARG A 22 -22.67 -18.29 8.91
N ARG A 23 -23.27 -17.29 9.55
CA ARG A 23 -23.09 -15.89 9.18
C ARG A 23 -21.66 -15.44 9.33
N PHE A 24 -21.00 -15.79 10.45
CA PHE A 24 -19.58 -15.45 10.68
C PHE A 24 -18.68 -16.02 9.58
N ILE A 25 -18.87 -17.30 9.20
CA ILE A 25 -18.08 -17.93 8.12
C ILE A 25 -18.27 -17.18 6.79
N VAL A 26 -19.51 -16.85 6.43
CA VAL A 26 -19.82 -16.14 5.17
C VAL A 26 -19.20 -14.73 5.19
N GLU A 27 -19.36 -13.97 6.28
CA GLU A 27 -18.74 -12.66 6.42
C GLU A 27 -17.21 -12.73 6.33
N PHE A 28 -16.60 -13.70 7.01
CA PHE A 28 -15.15 -13.92 6.98
C PHE A 28 -14.66 -14.28 5.58
N TRP A 29 -15.40 -15.13 4.86
CA TRP A 29 -15.09 -15.49 3.48
C TRP A 29 -15.15 -14.30 2.53
N PHE A 30 -16.21 -13.50 2.60
CA PHE A 30 -16.34 -12.29 1.79
C PHE A 30 -15.32 -11.22 2.18
N PHE A 31 -14.99 -11.10 3.46
CA PHE A 31 -13.89 -10.26 3.91
C PHE A 31 -12.58 -10.68 3.23
N GLY A 32 -12.24 -11.97 3.30
CA GLY A 32 -11.02 -12.51 2.66
C GLY A 32 -10.99 -12.31 1.14
N LEU A 33 -12.13 -12.53 0.45
CA LEU A 33 -12.23 -12.31 -1.00
C LEU A 33 -12.04 -10.82 -1.37
N LYS A 34 -12.63 -9.90 -0.61
CA LYS A 34 -12.46 -8.46 -0.82
C LYS A 34 -11.03 -8.01 -0.54
N GLU A 35 -10.39 -8.52 0.53
CA GLU A 35 -8.98 -8.27 0.81
C GLU A 35 -8.07 -8.80 -0.31
N ALA A 36 -8.26 -10.06 -0.73
CA ALA A 36 -7.50 -10.64 -1.83
C ALA A 36 -7.66 -9.82 -3.11
N ARG A 37 -8.88 -9.35 -3.39
CA ARG A 37 -9.14 -8.48 -4.55
C ARG A 37 -8.50 -7.09 -4.37
N ALA A 38 -8.53 -6.50 -3.19
CA ALA A 38 -7.88 -5.23 -2.91
C ALA A 38 -6.36 -5.34 -3.04
N CYS A 39 -5.78 -6.47 -2.64
CA CYS A 39 -4.35 -6.79 -2.75
C CYS A 39 -3.94 -7.34 -4.13
N LEU A 40 -4.81 -7.35 -5.15
CA LEU A 40 -4.55 -8.06 -6.41
C LEU A 40 -3.25 -7.62 -7.08
N PHE A 41 -2.99 -6.32 -7.19
CA PHE A 41 -1.74 -5.80 -7.75
C PHE A 41 -0.53 -6.30 -6.95
N ALA A 42 -0.53 -6.10 -5.64
CA ALA A 42 0.56 -6.53 -4.76
C ALA A 42 0.79 -8.04 -4.84
N GLY A 43 -0.28 -8.84 -4.77
CA GLY A 43 -0.20 -10.30 -4.83
C GLY A 43 0.40 -10.82 -6.14
N LEU A 44 -0.07 -10.31 -7.28
CA LEU A 44 0.46 -10.69 -8.60
C LEU A 44 1.92 -10.25 -8.76
N PHE A 45 2.28 -9.08 -8.23
CA PHE A 45 3.64 -8.58 -8.27
C PHE A 45 4.59 -9.41 -7.38
N PHE A 46 4.14 -9.85 -6.19
CA PHE A 46 4.90 -10.79 -5.37
C PHE A 46 5.07 -12.16 -6.04
N ILE A 47 4.06 -12.64 -6.74
CA ILE A 47 4.18 -13.87 -7.55
C ILE A 47 5.27 -13.68 -8.63
N ALA A 48 5.29 -12.53 -9.32
CA ALA A 48 6.35 -12.23 -10.29
C ALA A 48 7.73 -12.20 -9.63
N MET A 49 7.88 -11.55 -8.45
CA MET A 49 9.14 -11.53 -7.69
C MET A 49 9.64 -12.94 -7.31
N PHE A 50 8.72 -13.85 -7.01
CA PHE A 50 9.02 -15.24 -6.68
C PHE A 50 9.42 -16.04 -7.91
N LEU A 51 8.69 -15.89 -9.03
CA LEU A 51 8.88 -16.70 -10.23
C LEU A 51 10.09 -16.27 -11.07
N VAL A 52 10.42 -14.96 -11.09
CA VAL A 52 11.54 -14.46 -11.91
C VAL A 52 12.87 -14.77 -11.22
N PRO A 53 13.72 -15.61 -11.82
CA PRO A 53 15.02 -15.96 -11.24
C PRO A 53 15.99 -14.76 -11.24
N LYS A 54 17.02 -14.81 -10.40
CA LYS A 54 18.05 -13.74 -10.30
C LYS A 54 18.78 -13.51 -11.63
N THR A 55 18.94 -14.54 -12.44
CA THR A 55 19.57 -14.46 -13.76
C THR A 55 18.69 -13.82 -14.84
N GLY A 56 17.42 -13.53 -14.52
CA GLY A 56 16.44 -13.08 -15.51
C GLY A 56 15.99 -14.19 -16.44
N TRP A 57 15.25 -13.82 -17.50
CA TRP A 57 14.79 -14.73 -18.58
C TRP A 57 15.08 -14.14 -19.95
N LEU A 58 15.41 -14.99 -20.91
CA LEU A 58 15.56 -14.63 -22.33
C LEU A 58 16.55 -13.47 -22.55
N GLY A 59 17.58 -13.34 -21.73
CA GLY A 59 18.55 -12.26 -21.82
C GLY A 59 18.08 -10.92 -21.21
N ILE A 60 16.88 -10.89 -20.62
CA ILE A 60 16.36 -9.71 -19.92
C ILE A 60 16.64 -9.85 -18.44
N SER A 61 17.18 -8.81 -17.83
CA SER A 61 17.53 -8.79 -16.40
C SER A 61 16.29 -8.96 -15.51
N ARG A 62 16.50 -9.46 -14.28
CA ARG A 62 15.41 -9.64 -13.31
C ARG A 62 14.61 -8.37 -13.07
N TYR A 63 15.28 -7.24 -12.86
CA TYR A 63 14.60 -5.98 -12.52
C TYR A 63 13.86 -5.38 -13.72
N ASP A 64 14.38 -5.55 -14.93
CA ASP A 64 13.68 -5.14 -16.15
C ASP A 64 12.41 -5.98 -16.35
N LEU A 65 12.49 -7.31 -16.11
CA LEU A 65 11.31 -8.18 -16.12
C LEU A 65 10.29 -7.78 -15.06
N LEU A 66 10.72 -7.47 -13.84
CA LEU A 66 9.81 -7.02 -12.77
C LEU A 66 9.11 -5.71 -13.15
N LEU A 67 9.79 -4.79 -13.83
CA LEU A 67 9.14 -3.59 -14.37
C LEU A 67 8.11 -3.94 -15.44
N ILE A 68 8.45 -4.83 -16.38
CA ILE A 68 7.52 -5.30 -17.41
C ILE A 68 6.27 -5.92 -16.77
N PHE A 69 6.45 -6.78 -15.77
CA PHE A 69 5.33 -7.37 -15.03
C PHE A 69 4.49 -6.33 -14.30
N ALA A 70 5.11 -5.37 -13.60
CA ALA A 70 4.39 -4.31 -12.89
C ALA A 70 3.51 -3.49 -13.84
N VAL A 71 4.06 -3.06 -14.98
CA VAL A 71 3.33 -2.31 -16.02
C VAL A 71 2.24 -3.18 -16.65
N SER A 72 2.53 -4.45 -16.93
CA SER A 72 1.55 -5.39 -17.51
C SER A 72 0.38 -5.66 -16.56
N ILE A 73 0.64 -5.85 -15.27
CA ILE A 73 -0.41 -6.02 -14.24
C ILE A 73 -1.26 -4.74 -14.18
N GLN A 74 -0.64 -3.57 -14.15
CA GLN A 74 -1.35 -2.29 -14.12
C GLN A 74 -2.23 -2.10 -15.37
N ALA A 75 -1.69 -2.40 -16.55
CA ALA A 75 -2.44 -2.35 -17.81
C ALA A 75 -3.62 -3.34 -17.83
N ALA A 76 -3.40 -4.56 -17.34
CA ALA A 76 -4.44 -5.57 -17.23
C ALA A 76 -5.55 -5.13 -16.26
N MET A 77 -5.20 -4.58 -15.09
CA MET A 77 -6.20 -4.07 -14.15
C MET A 77 -7.06 -2.96 -14.76
N LEU A 78 -6.46 -2.09 -15.56
CA LEU A 78 -7.20 -1.05 -16.29
C LEU A 78 -8.07 -1.66 -17.41
N TYR A 79 -7.53 -2.57 -18.21
CA TYR A 79 -8.24 -3.24 -19.30
C TYR A 79 -9.46 -4.03 -18.82
N PHE A 80 -9.32 -4.79 -17.74
CA PHE A 80 -10.41 -5.54 -17.12
C PHE A 80 -11.34 -4.67 -16.25
N LYS A 81 -11.14 -3.35 -16.24
CA LYS A 81 -11.94 -2.39 -15.47
C LYS A 81 -11.93 -2.66 -13.96
N LEU A 82 -10.85 -3.20 -13.47
CA LEU A 82 -10.58 -3.39 -12.05
C LEU A 82 -10.04 -2.11 -11.41
N GLU A 83 -9.49 -1.20 -12.22
CA GLU A 83 -9.10 0.16 -11.85
C GLU A 83 -9.62 1.18 -12.86
N THR A 84 -9.77 2.41 -12.42
CA THR A 84 -10.14 3.55 -13.26
C THR A 84 -8.91 4.41 -13.58
N TRP A 85 -8.98 5.23 -14.63
CA TRP A 85 -7.92 6.19 -14.97
C TRP A 85 -7.59 7.17 -13.83
N ASP A 86 -8.59 7.55 -13.03
CA ASP A 86 -8.38 8.44 -11.89
C ASP A 86 -7.63 7.73 -10.74
N GLU A 87 -7.88 6.43 -10.57
CA GLU A 87 -7.11 5.61 -9.62
C GLU A 87 -5.67 5.45 -10.10
N VAL A 88 -5.46 5.19 -11.40
CA VAL A 88 -4.12 5.11 -12.01
C VAL A 88 -3.33 6.40 -11.82
N LYS A 89 -3.93 7.58 -11.99
CA LYS A 89 -3.27 8.87 -11.70
C LYS A 89 -2.81 8.96 -10.24
N SER A 90 -3.66 8.54 -9.30
CA SER A 90 -3.31 8.52 -7.88
C SER A 90 -2.20 7.50 -7.57
N ILE A 91 -2.25 6.32 -8.18
CA ILE A 91 -1.23 5.28 -8.08
C ILE A 91 0.11 5.77 -8.64
N THR A 92 0.09 6.51 -9.75
CA THR A 92 1.28 7.14 -10.33
C THR A 92 1.91 8.15 -9.37
N LEU A 93 1.10 8.94 -8.65
CA LEU A 93 1.63 9.83 -7.61
C LEU A 93 2.37 9.05 -6.52
N PHE A 94 1.79 7.94 -6.04
CA PHE A 94 2.46 7.08 -5.05
C PHE A 94 3.73 6.44 -5.60
N HIS A 95 3.75 6.08 -6.87
CA HIS A 95 4.96 5.59 -7.54
C HIS A 95 6.08 6.65 -7.49
N LEU A 96 5.78 7.90 -7.86
CA LEU A 96 6.76 8.98 -7.88
C LEU A 96 7.27 9.34 -6.49
N VAL A 97 6.37 9.46 -5.51
CA VAL A 97 6.71 9.74 -4.10
C VAL A 97 7.56 8.62 -3.51
N GLY A 98 7.18 7.36 -3.77
CA GLY A 98 7.92 6.19 -3.32
C GLY A 98 9.28 6.08 -3.99
N PHE A 99 9.36 6.32 -5.31
CA PHE A 99 10.63 6.28 -6.04
C PHE A 99 11.61 7.35 -5.57
N ALA A 100 11.14 8.56 -5.26
CA ALA A 100 11.97 9.62 -4.69
C ALA A 100 12.56 9.20 -3.33
N LEU A 101 11.77 8.53 -2.48
CA LEU A 101 12.23 8.00 -1.21
C LEU A 101 13.27 6.88 -1.41
N GLU A 102 13.02 5.95 -2.35
CA GLU A 102 13.95 4.88 -2.70
C GLU A 102 15.29 5.42 -3.16
N TRP A 103 15.26 6.38 -4.09
CA TRP A 103 16.46 7.01 -4.62
C TRP A 103 17.30 7.64 -3.51
N PHE A 104 16.66 8.40 -2.63
CA PHE A 104 17.33 9.01 -1.48
C PHE A 104 17.93 7.95 -0.53
N LYS A 105 17.14 6.94 -0.16
CA LYS A 105 17.53 5.92 0.83
C LYS A 105 18.64 4.98 0.37
N THR A 106 18.78 4.79 -0.94
CA THR A 106 19.82 3.94 -1.53
C THR A 106 21.03 4.72 -2.02
N SER A 107 20.95 6.07 -2.02
CA SER A 107 22.04 6.93 -2.52
C SER A 107 23.24 7.00 -1.57
N GLY A 108 24.43 7.19 -2.16
CA GLY A 108 25.67 7.66 -1.56
C GLY A 108 25.96 7.15 -0.14
N ASP A 109 25.97 8.09 0.81
CA ASP A 109 26.33 7.81 2.21
C ASP A 109 25.18 7.22 3.05
N ILE A 110 23.95 7.23 2.53
CA ILE A 110 22.76 6.76 3.25
C ILE A 110 22.66 5.23 3.24
N GLN A 111 22.70 4.62 2.08
CA GLN A 111 22.71 3.16 1.82
C GLN A 111 21.87 2.32 2.81
N SER A 112 20.64 2.78 3.11
CA SER A 112 19.75 2.08 4.03
C SER A 112 19.43 0.65 3.57
N TRP A 113 19.40 0.43 2.25
CA TRP A 113 19.32 -0.85 1.55
C TRP A 113 19.88 -0.71 0.15
N SER A 114 20.03 -1.81 -0.58
CA SER A 114 20.55 -1.82 -1.94
C SER A 114 19.79 -2.78 -2.85
N TYR A 115 19.88 -2.53 -4.14
CA TYR A 115 19.37 -3.37 -5.22
C TYR A 115 20.56 -4.01 -5.95
N PRO A 116 20.93 -5.27 -5.62
CA PRO A 116 22.20 -5.86 -6.06
C PRO A 116 22.23 -6.26 -7.53
N ASP A 117 21.08 -6.60 -8.14
CA ASP A 117 21.05 -7.13 -9.50
C ASP A 117 21.18 -6.00 -10.53
N GLU A 118 21.85 -6.27 -11.66
CA GLU A 118 21.99 -5.32 -12.77
C GLU A 118 20.69 -5.20 -13.56
N ALA A 119 20.43 -4.02 -14.14
CA ALA A 119 19.30 -3.77 -15.04
C ALA A 119 19.50 -2.51 -15.88
N TYR A 120 18.88 -2.46 -17.05
CA TYR A 120 18.85 -1.27 -17.90
C TYR A 120 17.94 -0.16 -17.32
N THR A 121 16.88 -0.54 -16.61
CA THR A 121 15.86 0.37 -16.07
C THR A 121 16.19 0.84 -14.65
N LYS A 122 17.47 1.03 -14.32
CA LYS A 122 17.92 1.64 -13.05
C LYS A 122 18.25 3.12 -13.24
N ILE A 123 17.77 3.95 -12.32
CA ILE A 123 18.10 5.37 -12.22
C ILE A 123 18.75 5.60 -10.86
N GLY A 124 20.01 6.06 -10.83
CA GLY A 124 20.75 6.27 -9.59
C GLY A 124 20.89 5.02 -8.73
N GLY A 125 21.01 3.83 -9.35
CA GLY A 125 21.10 2.54 -8.64
C GLY A 125 19.74 1.93 -8.22
N VAL A 126 18.62 2.64 -8.40
CA VAL A 126 17.27 2.19 -8.07
C VAL A 126 16.55 1.70 -9.32
N PRO A 127 16.05 0.45 -9.35
CA PRO A 127 15.24 -0.04 -10.47
C PRO A 127 13.87 0.63 -10.48
N LEU A 128 13.36 0.97 -11.66
CA LEU A 128 12.08 1.69 -11.78
C LEU A 128 10.89 0.93 -11.18
N PHE A 129 10.94 -0.41 -11.11
CA PHE A 129 9.87 -1.17 -10.47
C PHE A 129 9.71 -0.83 -8.97
N ALA A 130 10.76 -0.33 -8.30
CA ALA A 130 10.73 -0.05 -6.85
C ALA A 130 9.61 0.91 -6.45
N GLY A 131 9.32 1.91 -7.27
CA GLY A 131 8.19 2.81 -7.03
C GLY A 131 6.82 2.12 -7.05
N PHE A 132 6.67 0.99 -7.79
CA PHE A 132 5.42 0.23 -7.81
C PHE A 132 5.13 -0.48 -6.48
N MET A 133 6.11 -0.74 -5.63
CA MET A 133 5.88 -1.28 -4.29
C MET A 133 5.10 -0.30 -3.42
N TYR A 134 5.39 0.99 -3.50
CA TYR A 134 4.63 2.06 -2.82
C TYR A 134 3.28 2.29 -3.49
N ALA A 135 3.25 2.27 -4.81
CA ALA A 135 2.03 2.35 -5.59
C ALA A 135 1.05 1.22 -5.24
N ALA A 136 1.55 0.01 -4.93
CA ALA A 136 0.74 -1.12 -4.48
C ALA A 136 -0.02 -0.82 -3.18
N VAL A 137 0.60 -0.10 -2.23
CA VAL A 137 -0.07 0.32 -0.98
C VAL A 137 -1.18 1.34 -1.30
N GLY A 138 -0.93 2.28 -2.20
CA GLY A 138 -1.93 3.25 -2.67
C GLY A 138 -3.10 2.57 -3.37
N SER A 139 -2.81 1.65 -4.30
CA SER A 139 -3.83 0.83 -4.98
C SER A 139 -4.67 0.06 -3.97
N TYR A 140 -4.04 -0.64 -3.02
CA TYR A 140 -4.74 -1.38 -1.96
C TYR A 140 -5.73 -0.48 -1.21
N ILE A 141 -5.32 0.68 -0.71
CA ILE A 141 -6.20 1.58 0.06
C ILE A 141 -7.37 2.05 -0.79
N ILE A 142 -7.14 2.41 -2.06
CA ILE A 142 -8.18 2.86 -2.99
C ILE A 142 -9.18 1.74 -3.26
N GLN A 143 -8.69 0.51 -3.52
CA GLN A 143 -9.52 -0.67 -3.78
C GLN A 143 -10.32 -1.08 -2.54
N ALA A 144 -9.68 -1.14 -1.36
CA ALA A 144 -10.34 -1.45 -0.09
C ALA A 144 -11.44 -0.41 0.21
N TRP A 145 -11.18 0.87 -0.04
CA TRP A 145 -12.19 1.92 0.14
C TRP A 145 -13.46 1.66 -0.64
N ARG A 146 -13.32 1.22 -1.88
CA ARG A 146 -14.44 0.91 -2.76
C ARG A 146 -15.12 -0.41 -2.41
N LEU A 147 -14.35 -1.49 -2.26
CA LEU A 147 -14.88 -2.84 -2.07
C LEU A 147 -15.61 -3.02 -0.72
N PHE A 148 -15.13 -2.34 0.31
CA PHE A 148 -15.73 -2.40 1.65
C PHE A 148 -16.71 -1.26 1.94
N ASP A 149 -16.97 -0.36 1.00
CA ASP A 149 -17.77 0.86 1.22
C ASP A 149 -17.29 1.62 2.46
N LEU A 150 -15.97 1.94 2.52
CA LEU A 150 -15.39 2.55 3.71
C LEU A 150 -15.97 3.93 3.99
N LYS A 151 -16.37 4.15 5.24
CA LYS A 151 -16.80 5.44 5.76
C LYS A 151 -15.99 5.78 7.00
N ILE A 152 -15.46 6.99 7.04
CA ILE A 152 -14.63 7.45 8.14
C ILE A 152 -15.47 8.34 9.05
N LYS A 153 -15.54 7.98 10.33
CA LYS A 153 -16.19 8.79 11.37
C LYS A 153 -15.13 9.49 12.22
N SER A 154 -15.45 10.71 12.66
CA SER A 154 -14.60 11.53 13.52
C SER A 154 -13.19 11.73 12.94
N HIS A 155 -13.12 11.96 11.62
CA HIS A 155 -11.85 12.30 10.96
C HIS A 155 -11.36 13.66 11.48
N PRO A 156 -10.06 13.79 11.83
CA PRO A 156 -9.50 15.09 12.20
C PRO A 156 -9.58 16.06 11.01
N PRO A 157 -9.38 17.38 11.25
CA PRO A 157 -9.29 18.33 10.15
C PRO A 157 -8.28 17.89 9.10
N TYR A 158 -8.67 17.91 7.82
CA TYR A 158 -7.83 17.38 6.72
C TYR A 158 -6.45 18.01 6.65
N TRP A 159 -6.36 19.34 6.92
CA TRP A 159 -5.08 20.05 6.93
C TRP A 159 -4.12 19.52 8.00
N LEU A 160 -4.65 19.12 9.16
CA LEU A 160 -3.84 18.59 10.27
C LEU A 160 -3.32 17.18 9.95
N GLY A 161 -4.15 16.34 9.31
CA GLY A 161 -3.72 15.06 8.76
C GLY A 161 -2.63 15.24 7.71
N THR A 162 -2.80 16.21 6.81
CA THR A 162 -1.81 16.55 5.79
C THR A 162 -0.48 17.00 6.41
N LEU A 163 -0.54 17.86 7.43
CA LEU A 163 0.67 18.30 8.14
C LEU A 163 1.40 17.11 8.80
N CYS A 164 0.64 16.20 9.42
CA CYS A 164 1.20 14.98 9.99
C CYS A 164 1.86 14.10 8.90
N ALA A 165 1.20 13.89 7.78
CA ALA A 165 1.72 13.10 6.65
C ALA A 165 3.01 13.73 6.08
N LEU A 166 3.04 15.05 5.92
CA LEU A 166 4.23 15.79 5.47
C LEU A 166 5.38 15.67 6.48
N ALA A 167 5.11 15.81 7.78
CA ALA A 167 6.11 15.66 8.82
C ALA A 167 6.72 14.25 8.84
N ILE A 168 5.89 13.19 8.63
CA ILE A 168 6.36 11.82 8.50
C ILE A 168 7.25 11.67 7.26
N TYR A 169 6.81 12.19 6.12
CA TYR A 169 7.56 12.11 4.88
C TYR A 169 8.91 12.83 4.99
N ILE A 170 8.92 14.03 5.56
CA ILE A 170 10.15 14.79 5.83
C ILE A 170 11.08 14.01 6.78
N ASN A 171 10.54 13.40 7.85
CA ASN A 171 11.36 12.62 8.78
C ASN A 171 12.01 11.42 8.10
N PHE A 172 11.40 10.81 7.08
CA PHE A 172 12.04 9.74 6.32
C PHE A 172 13.34 10.18 5.61
N PHE A 173 13.47 11.46 5.28
CA PHE A 173 14.69 12.03 4.70
C PHE A 173 15.65 12.55 5.78
N THR A 174 15.13 13.25 6.76
CA THR A 174 15.94 14.06 7.67
C THR A 174 16.53 13.29 8.84
N HIS A 175 15.99 12.13 9.22
CA HIS A 175 16.48 11.37 10.38
C HIS A 175 17.91 10.85 10.24
N HIS A 176 18.50 10.92 9.06
CA HIS A 176 19.92 10.63 8.85
C HIS A 176 20.84 11.79 9.25
N TYR A 177 20.29 13.01 9.39
CA TYR A 177 21.06 14.22 9.62
C TYR A 177 20.78 14.87 10.97
N ILE A 178 19.50 14.87 11.42
CA ILE A 178 19.06 15.64 12.61
C ILE A 178 18.44 14.77 13.72
N GLY A 179 18.44 13.46 13.57
CA GLY A 179 17.84 12.53 14.51
C GLY A 179 16.47 12.01 14.08
N ASP A 180 16.08 10.87 14.64
CA ASP A 180 14.84 10.17 14.31
C ASP A 180 13.70 10.61 15.26
N TYR A 181 12.81 11.43 14.74
CA TYR A 181 11.61 11.90 15.45
C TYR A 181 10.41 10.97 15.30
N ARG A 182 10.61 9.74 14.81
CA ARG A 182 9.56 8.76 14.52
C ARG A 182 8.58 8.57 15.68
N TRP A 183 9.08 8.43 16.90
CA TRP A 183 8.23 8.16 18.06
C TRP A 183 7.38 9.38 18.47
N TYR A 184 7.86 10.58 18.25
CA TYR A 184 7.05 11.80 18.42
C TYR A 184 5.94 11.87 17.38
N LEU A 185 6.24 11.51 16.13
CA LEU A 185 5.26 11.43 15.05
C LEU A 185 4.23 10.32 15.30
N VAL A 186 4.65 9.17 15.83
CA VAL A 186 3.74 8.10 16.29
C VAL A 186 2.82 8.63 17.39
N ALA A 187 3.36 9.29 18.42
CA ALA A 187 2.55 9.84 19.51
C ALA A 187 1.57 10.91 18.99
N PHE A 188 2.00 11.79 18.10
CA PHE A 188 1.15 12.77 17.44
C PHE A 188 0.03 12.12 16.63
N ALA A 189 0.35 11.12 15.83
CA ALA A 189 -0.62 10.35 15.05
C ALA A 189 -1.64 9.61 15.93
N LEU A 190 -1.18 9.01 17.03
CA LEU A 190 -2.05 8.36 18.01
C LEU A 190 -3.05 9.36 18.61
N GLY A 191 -2.59 10.55 19.00
CA GLY A 191 -3.48 11.61 19.49
C GLY A 191 -4.45 12.11 18.42
N LEU A 192 -3.95 12.34 17.21
CA LEU A 192 -4.72 12.88 16.09
C LEU A 192 -5.87 11.94 15.66
N TYR A 193 -5.61 10.64 15.54
CA TYR A 193 -6.56 9.65 15.05
C TYR A 193 -7.21 8.82 16.17
N ALA A 194 -6.99 9.14 17.45
CA ALA A 194 -7.49 8.37 18.61
C ALA A 194 -9.00 8.11 18.58
N ARG A 195 -9.78 9.07 18.07
CA ARG A 195 -11.25 8.99 17.99
C ARG A 195 -11.76 8.57 16.62
N THR A 196 -10.87 8.41 15.64
CA THR A 196 -11.26 8.09 14.27
C THR A 196 -11.60 6.63 14.14
N THR A 197 -12.76 6.35 13.58
CA THR A 197 -13.27 5.01 13.36
C THR A 197 -13.54 4.80 11.88
N VAL A 198 -13.12 3.66 11.35
CA VAL A 198 -13.50 3.21 10.01
C VAL A 198 -14.66 2.25 10.09
N LEU A 199 -15.69 2.53 9.31
CA LEU A 199 -16.82 1.65 9.06
C LEU A 199 -16.55 0.92 7.75
N TYR A 200 -16.76 -0.39 7.73
CA TYR A 200 -16.53 -1.24 6.57
C TYR A 200 -17.59 -2.33 6.47
N THR A 201 -17.93 -2.74 5.27
CA THR A 201 -18.99 -3.72 5.01
C THR A 201 -18.40 -4.96 4.33
N PRO A 202 -18.09 -6.02 5.09
CA PRO A 202 -17.57 -7.28 4.53
C PRO A 202 -18.60 -7.97 3.63
N TYR A 203 -19.81 -8.15 4.12
CA TYR A 203 -20.90 -8.84 3.43
C TYR A 203 -22.17 -7.97 3.41
N ASP A 204 -23.00 -8.03 4.43
CA ASP A 204 -24.28 -7.31 4.54
C ASP A 204 -24.37 -6.39 5.76
N THR A 205 -23.44 -6.54 6.70
CA THR A 205 -23.42 -5.77 7.95
C THR A 205 -22.21 -4.86 7.99
N THR A 206 -22.45 -3.60 8.29
CA THR A 206 -21.39 -2.63 8.53
C THR A 206 -20.73 -2.91 9.88
N ARG A 207 -19.44 -3.18 9.84
CA ARG A 207 -18.57 -3.35 11.00
C ARG A 207 -17.78 -2.06 11.25
N LYS A 208 -17.20 -1.95 12.43
CA LYS A 208 -16.38 -0.80 12.82
C LYS A 208 -15.07 -1.24 13.46
N MET A 209 -14.00 -0.51 13.22
CA MET A 209 -12.73 -0.64 13.93
C MET A 209 -12.08 0.73 14.11
N PRO A 210 -11.19 0.90 15.12
CA PRO A 210 -10.34 2.08 15.19
C PRO A 210 -9.46 2.19 13.95
N LEU A 211 -9.34 3.39 13.37
CA LEU A 211 -8.49 3.60 12.17
C LEU A 211 -7.02 3.30 12.46
N LEU A 212 -6.55 3.63 13.67
CA LEU A 212 -5.20 3.30 14.12
C LEU A 212 -4.90 1.80 14.07
N LEU A 213 -5.87 0.96 14.44
CA LEU A 213 -5.72 -0.50 14.34
C LEU A 213 -5.55 -0.94 12.88
N ALA A 214 -6.29 -0.34 11.95
CA ALA A 214 -6.11 -0.63 10.53
C ALA A 214 -4.68 -0.27 10.06
N PHE A 215 -4.14 0.89 10.45
CA PHE A 215 -2.77 1.27 10.10
C PHE A 215 -1.73 0.29 10.64
N VAL A 216 -1.89 -0.15 11.89
CA VAL A 216 -0.98 -1.12 12.53
C VAL A 216 -1.05 -2.47 11.83
N LEU A 217 -2.25 -2.98 11.53
CA LEU A 217 -2.43 -4.27 10.87
C LEU A 217 -1.91 -4.26 9.43
N ILE A 218 -2.24 -3.23 8.64
CA ILE A 218 -1.75 -3.11 7.27
C ILE A 218 -0.21 -2.98 7.28
N GLY A 219 0.34 -2.14 8.16
CA GLY A 219 1.79 -2.01 8.32
C GLY A 219 2.48 -3.32 8.68
N PHE A 220 1.84 -4.18 9.49
CA PHE A 220 2.34 -5.51 9.82
C PHE A 220 2.41 -6.41 8.58
N PHE A 221 1.36 -6.45 7.77
CA PHE A 221 1.37 -7.25 6.54
C PHE A 221 2.39 -6.74 5.52
N ILE A 222 2.61 -5.42 5.43
CA ILE A 222 3.67 -4.84 4.59
C ILE A 222 5.05 -5.25 5.13
N TRP A 223 5.26 -5.26 6.44
CA TRP A 223 6.50 -5.75 7.04
C TRP A 223 6.73 -7.25 6.74
N LEU A 224 5.69 -8.09 6.74
CA LEU A 224 5.80 -9.49 6.29
C LEU A 224 6.18 -9.56 4.80
N ALA A 225 5.54 -8.77 3.97
CA ALA A 225 5.84 -8.68 2.54
C ALA A 225 7.29 -8.23 2.28
N GLU A 226 7.80 -7.27 3.08
CA GLU A 226 9.20 -6.83 3.03
C GLU A 226 10.18 -7.97 3.36
N ASN A 227 9.86 -8.80 4.36
CA ASN A 227 10.64 -9.98 4.67
C ASN A 227 10.67 -10.97 3.49
N LEU A 228 9.55 -11.18 2.79
CA LEU A 228 9.52 -12.01 1.59
C LEU A 228 10.36 -11.41 0.46
N GLY A 229 10.26 -10.11 0.20
CA GLY A 229 11.03 -9.43 -0.83
C GLY A 229 12.54 -9.54 -0.60
N THR A 230 13.00 -9.38 0.65
CA THR A 230 14.42 -9.56 1.02
C THR A 230 14.83 -11.03 1.00
N LEU A 231 13.97 -11.97 1.40
CA LEU A 231 14.21 -13.41 1.30
C LEU A 231 14.41 -13.85 -0.15
N PHE A 232 13.62 -13.31 -1.07
CA PHE A 232 13.79 -13.54 -2.52
C PHE A 232 15.01 -12.81 -3.09
N GLY A 233 15.66 -11.95 -2.27
CA GLY A 233 16.85 -11.21 -2.65
C GLY A 233 16.59 -10.14 -3.70
N VAL A 234 15.37 -9.57 -3.73
CA VAL A 234 15.01 -8.47 -4.64
C VAL A 234 15.70 -7.17 -4.21
N TRP A 235 15.80 -6.93 -2.91
CA TRP A 235 16.67 -5.92 -2.29
C TRP A 235 17.29 -6.49 -1.03
N ARG A 236 18.31 -5.81 -0.48
CA ARG A 236 19.03 -6.26 0.71
C ARG A 236 19.31 -5.10 1.65
N TYR A 237 19.17 -5.38 2.93
CA TYR A 237 19.70 -4.53 3.99
C TYR A 237 21.17 -4.83 4.26
N PRO A 238 21.94 -3.87 4.83
CA PRO A 238 23.36 -4.10 5.15
C PRO A 238 23.60 -5.34 6.03
N ASN A 239 22.71 -5.63 6.98
CA ASN A 239 22.80 -6.80 7.84
C ASN A 239 22.42 -8.14 7.16
N GLN A 240 22.00 -8.11 5.90
CA GLN A 240 21.65 -9.29 5.10
C GLN A 240 22.74 -9.62 4.04
N ILE A 241 23.91 -8.97 4.12
CA ILE A 241 25.05 -9.28 3.27
C ILE A 241 25.67 -10.59 3.76
N GLY A 242 25.74 -11.59 2.88
CA GLY A 242 26.26 -12.94 3.19
C GLY A 242 25.16 -13.95 3.53
N ALA A 243 24.31 -13.69 4.50
CA ALA A 243 23.18 -14.55 4.85
C ALA A 243 21.90 -13.72 5.05
N TRP A 244 20.76 -14.28 4.66
CA TRP A 244 19.49 -13.63 4.94
C TRP A 244 19.20 -13.64 6.46
N ALA A 245 18.72 -12.49 6.93
CA ALA A 245 18.18 -12.32 8.27
C ALA A 245 16.84 -11.58 8.16
N SER A 246 15.94 -11.79 9.12
CA SER A 246 14.65 -11.11 9.13
C SER A 246 14.83 -9.59 9.24
N VAL A 247 13.98 -8.86 8.55
CA VAL A 247 13.91 -7.40 8.67
C VAL A 247 13.54 -7.02 10.11
N HIS A 248 14.30 -6.10 10.70
CA HIS A 248 14.10 -5.73 12.09
C HIS A 248 12.67 -5.27 12.36
N ILE A 249 12.07 -5.72 13.46
CA ILE A 249 10.65 -5.47 13.79
C ILE A 249 10.31 -3.98 13.89
N SER A 250 11.27 -3.11 14.20
CA SER A 250 11.07 -1.66 14.23
C SER A 250 10.62 -1.08 12.87
N LYS A 251 10.88 -1.77 11.75
CA LYS A 251 10.39 -1.38 10.44
C LYS A 251 8.87 -1.42 10.33
N TRP A 252 8.21 -2.25 11.13
CA TRP A 252 6.75 -2.26 11.23
C TRP A 252 6.18 -0.86 11.56
N SER A 253 6.76 -0.15 12.51
CA SER A 253 6.33 1.23 12.83
C SER A 253 6.49 2.20 11.64
N SER A 254 7.57 2.06 10.87
CA SER A 254 7.78 2.84 9.64
C SER A 254 6.70 2.56 8.60
N TRP A 255 6.35 1.28 8.42
CA TRP A 255 5.28 0.88 7.50
C TRP A 255 3.91 1.37 7.96
N ALA A 256 3.60 1.31 9.26
CA ALA A 256 2.37 1.86 9.80
C ALA A 256 2.25 3.38 9.55
N LEU A 257 3.35 4.15 9.72
CA LEU A 257 3.40 5.57 9.40
C LEU A 257 3.24 5.83 7.89
N LEU A 258 3.85 5.01 7.04
CA LEU A 258 3.70 5.12 5.58
C LEU A 258 2.26 4.84 5.15
N VAL A 259 1.60 3.83 5.74
CA VAL A 259 0.17 3.54 5.50
C VAL A 259 -0.69 4.72 5.90
N MET A 260 -0.41 5.35 7.05
CA MET A 260 -1.14 6.53 7.49
C MET A 260 -0.95 7.71 6.52
N MET A 261 0.27 7.95 6.04
CA MET A 261 0.56 8.97 5.02
C MET A 261 -0.21 8.68 3.73
N THR A 262 -0.17 7.45 3.24
CA THR A 262 -0.87 7.01 2.03
C THR A 262 -2.39 7.16 2.18
N PHE A 263 -2.94 6.73 3.32
CA PHE A 263 -4.36 6.91 3.65
C PHE A 263 -4.75 8.40 3.64
N THR A 264 -3.94 9.27 4.24
CA THR A 264 -4.20 10.72 4.29
C THR A 264 -4.27 11.31 2.89
N ILE A 265 -3.36 10.93 1.99
CA ILE A 265 -3.39 11.37 0.59
C ILE A 265 -4.68 10.91 -0.10
N VAL A 266 -5.06 9.63 0.05
CA VAL A 266 -6.29 9.09 -0.55
C VAL A 266 -7.54 9.77 0.02
N ALA A 267 -7.59 10.00 1.34
CA ALA A 267 -8.71 10.66 2.00
C ALA A 267 -8.88 12.11 1.51
N ASN A 268 -7.77 12.85 1.38
CA ASN A 268 -7.77 14.21 0.83
C ASN A 268 -8.27 14.22 -0.63
N LEU A 269 -7.78 13.33 -1.48
CA LEU A 269 -8.22 13.24 -2.88
C LEU A 269 -9.72 12.96 -2.99
N LYS A 270 -10.25 12.06 -2.13
CA LYS A 270 -11.69 11.77 -2.08
C LYS A 270 -12.50 12.96 -1.56
N HIS A 271 -12.01 13.66 -0.53
CA HIS A 271 -12.65 14.86 0.00
C HIS A 271 -12.74 15.97 -1.05
N ILE A 272 -11.62 16.27 -1.74
CA ILE A 272 -11.57 17.28 -2.81
C ILE A 272 -12.56 16.94 -3.94
N LYS A 273 -12.58 15.67 -4.39
CA LYS A 273 -13.53 15.24 -5.43
C LYS A 273 -14.98 15.44 -5.00
N HIS A 274 -15.32 15.08 -3.75
CA HIS A 274 -16.67 15.29 -3.21
C HIS A 274 -17.04 16.78 -3.18
N THR A 275 -16.15 17.63 -2.68
CA THR A 275 -16.37 19.08 -2.63
C THR A 275 -16.58 19.69 -4.01
N ILE A 276 -15.77 19.27 -5.00
CA ILE A 276 -15.93 19.75 -6.40
C ILE A 276 -17.25 19.27 -7.02
N SER A 277 -17.69 18.05 -6.73
CA SER A 277 -18.97 17.55 -7.25
C SER A 277 -20.16 18.31 -6.67
N VAL A 278 -20.17 18.55 -5.38
CA VAL A 278 -21.26 19.31 -4.69
C VAL A 278 -21.30 20.79 -5.14
N SER A 279 -20.16 21.38 -5.53
CA SER A 279 -20.14 22.78 -6.00
C SER A 279 -20.62 22.95 -7.44
N LYS A 280 -20.89 21.86 -8.17
CA LYS A 280 -21.38 21.89 -9.58
C LYS A 280 -22.89 21.64 -9.69
N ASP A 281 -23.50 21.19 -8.61
CA ASP A 281 -24.97 21.04 -8.47
C ASP A 281 -25.57 22.29 -7.80
#